data_4cfac88190619230304380c653318277
#
_entry.id   4cfac88190619230304380c653318277
#
_cell.length_a   1.000
_cell.length_b   1.000
_cell.length_c   1.000
_cell.angle_alpha   90.00
_cell.angle_beta   90.00
_cell.angle_gamma   90.00
#
_symmetry.space_group_name_H-M   'P 1'
#
loop_
_entity.id
_entity.type
_entity.pdbx_description
1 polymer ?
#
loop_
_entity_poly.entity_id
_entity_poly.type
_entity_poly.pdbx_seq_one_letter_code
_entity_poly.pdbx_strand_id
1 'polypeptide(L)'
;LKDSLDKKIKKSGAENAYFPLLIPRSFLSKEAEHVDGFAKECAVVTHHRLKGDESGLVPDPDAELDEPLIIRPTSETIIWHMFQKWISSHRDLPLKINQWANVVRWEMRTRPFLRSSEFLWQEGHTAHATSAEAIATAEEMLDVYADVVENVLAVPVIKGKKSAIERFAGADETYTIEALMPNGWALQSGTSHFLGQN
;
A
#
# COMPACT_ATOMS: atom_id res chain seq x y z
N LEU A 1 0.25 -19.09 -0.25
CA LEU A 1 -0.02 -17.87 -0.99
C LEU A 1 1.24 -16.98 -1.08
N LYS A 2 1.76 -16.50 0.07
CA LYS A 2 2.94 -15.62 0.10
C LYS A 2 4.10 -16.17 -0.74
N ASP A 3 4.53 -17.40 -0.51
CA ASP A 3 5.67 -18.00 -1.20
C ASP A 3 5.44 -18.12 -2.72
N SER A 4 4.21 -18.44 -3.13
CA SER A 4 3.85 -18.53 -4.56
C SER A 4 3.90 -17.18 -5.24
N LEU A 5 3.36 -16.15 -4.60
CA LEU A 5 3.34 -14.78 -5.13
C LEU A 5 4.76 -14.18 -5.10
N ASP A 6 5.51 -14.33 -3.99
CA ASP A 6 6.87 -13.80 -3.84
C ASP A 6 7.83 -14.31 -4.94
N LYS A 7 7.72 -15.61 -5.27
CA LYS A 7 8.51 -16.20 -6.36
C LYS A 7 8.24 -15.55 -7.72
N LYS A 8 6.99 -15.19 -7.99
CA LYS A 8 6.60 -14.55 -9.24
C LYS A 8 7.02 -13.08 -9.28
N ILE A 9 6.85 -12.36 -8.18
CA ILE A 9 7.32 -10.98 -8.01
C ILE A 9 8.84 -10.90 -8.21
N LYS A 10 9.62 -11.79 -7.61
CA LYS A 10 11.07 -11.83 -7.79
C LYS A 10 11.50 -12.11 -9.23
N LYS A 11 10.72 -12.87 -9.99
CA LYS A 11 10.99 -13.09 -11.42
C LYS A 11 10.86 -11.81 -12.26
N SER A 12 10.07 -10.85 -11.84
CA SER A 12 9.97 -9.53 -12.51
C SER A 12 11.17 -8.62 -12.22
N GLY A 13 12.12 -9.07 -11.38
CA GLY A 13 13.30 -8.32 -10.97
C GLY A 13 13.09 -7.46 -9.72
N ALA A 14 11.95 -7.58 -9.03
CA ALA A 14 11.73 -6.84 -7.80
C ALA A 14 12.47 -7.49 -6.61
N GLU A 15 13.08 -6.64 -5.78
CA GLU A 15 13.77 -7.02 -4.55
C GLU A 15 12.91 -6.74 -3.33
N ASN A 16 12.96 -7.62 -2.32
CA ASN A 16 12.24 -7.39 -1.08
C ASN A 16 12.95 -6.32 -0.24
N ALA A 17 12.16 -5.36 0.23
CA ALA A 17 12.57 -4.33 1.17
C ALA A 17 11.59 -4.28 2.35
N TYR A 18 11.98 -3.61 3.43
CA TYR A 18 11.11 -3.38 4.57
C TYR A 18 11.31 -1.94 5.09
N PHE A 19 10.24 -1.20 5.24
CA PHE A 19 10.23 0.18 5.68
C PHE A 19 9.60 0.31 7.07
N PRO A 20 9.93 1.38 7.81
CA PRO A 20 9.40 1.60 9.15
C PRO A 20 7.86 1.62 9.21
N LEU A 21 7.32 1.05 10.28
CA LEU A 21 5.89 1.05 10.57
C LEU A 21 5.37 2.45 10.92
N LEU A 22 6.17 3.22 11.67
CA LEU A 22 5.82 4.54 12.16
C LEU A 22 6.34 5.61 11.19
N ILE A 23 5.43 6.43 10.70
CA ILE A 23 5.72 7.50 9.72
C ILE A 23 5.48 8.85 10.41
N PRO A 24 6.44 9.79 10.39
CA PRO A 24 6.21 11.15 10.87
C PRO A 24 5.02 11.81 10.17
N ARG A 25 4.16 12.47 10.93
CA ARG A 25 2.98 13.17 10.39
C ARG A 25 3.35 14.15 9.26
N SER A 26 4.51 14.81 9.39
CA SER A 26 5.01 15.76 8.38
C SER A 26 5.23 15.12 7.00
N PHE A 27 5.51 13.82 6.92
CA PHE A 27 5.65 13.12 5.64
C PHE A 27 4.31 13.01 4.92
N LEU A 28 3.24 12.67 5.64
CA LEU A 28 1.89 12.59 5.08
C LEU A 28 1.32 13.97 4.73
N SER A 29 1.66 15.01 5.51
CA SER A 29 1.17 16.36 5.26
C SER A 29 1.70 16.98 3.97
N LYS A 30 2.88 16.59 3.50
CA LYS A 30 3.44 17.06 2.22
C LYS A 30 2.70 16.52 1.00
N GLU A 31 2.02 15.41 1.16
CA GLU A 31 1.28 14.71 0.12
C GLU A 31 -0.25 14.80 0.32
N ALA A 32 -0.70 15.53 1.35
CA ALA A 32 -2.13 15.61 1.70
C ALA A 32 -3.00 16.14 0.56
N GLU A 33 -2.45 16.88 -0.39
CA GLU A 33 -3.14 17.29 -1.62
C GLU A 33 -3.44 16.10 -2.55
N HIS A 34 -2.65 15.03 -2.47
CA HIS A 34 -2.84 13.80 -3.25
C HIS A 34 -3.53 12.67 -2.45
N VAL A 35 -3.56 12.75 -1.12
CA VAL A 35 -4.00 11.66 -0.22
C VAL A 35 -5.36 11.95 0.44
N ASP A 36 -6.24 12.72 -0.18
CA ASP A 36 -7.55 13.08 0.38
C ASP A 36 -8.43 11.88 0.77
N GLY A 37 -8.09 10.67 0.33
CA GLY A 37 -8.82 9.44 0.61
C GLY A 37 -8.28 8.57 1.76
N PHE A 38 -6.99 8.62 2.08
CA PHE A 38 -6.36 7.68 3.02
C PHE A 38 -5.97 8.27 4.37
N ALA A 39 -5.80 9.58 4.46
CA ALA A 39 -5.25 10.23 5.65
C ALA A 39 -6.25 10.42 6.80
N LYS A 40 -7.55 10.24 6.54
CA LYS A 40 -8.59 10.56 7.54
C LYS A 40 -8.83 9.46 8.57
N GLU A 41 -8.49 8.23 8.26
CA GLU A 41 -8.77 7.05 9.11
C GLU A 41 -7.49 6.26 9.39
N CYS A 42 -6.60 6.82 10.21
CA CYS A 42 -5.34 6.23 10.61
C CYS A 42 -5.19 6.16 12.12
N ALA A 43 -4.31 5.29 12.59
CA ALA A 43 -3.90 5.24 13.99
C ALA A 43 -2.73 6.21 14.22
N VAL A 44 -2.87 7.07 15.23
CA VAL A 44 -1.90 8.12 15.56
C VAL A 44 -1.25 7.80 16.90
N VAL A 45 0.07 7.79 16.94
CA VAL A 45 0.87 7.60 18.17
C VAL A 45 1.31 8.98 18.63
N THR A 46 0.85 9.35 19.82
CA THR A 46 1.09 10.68 20.41
C THR A 46 2.02 10.64 21.63
N HIS A 47 2.15 9.48 22.28
CA HIS A 47 2.95 9.30 23.50
C HIS A 47 3.81 8.04 23.38
N HIS A 48 4.97 8.05 24.04
CA HIS A 48 5.88 6.90 24.05
C HIS A 48 5.89 6.15 25.39
N ARG A 49 5.04 6.55 26.36
CA ARG A 49 4.96 5.92 27.69
C ARG A 49 3.55 6.01 28.27
N LEU A 50 3.20 5.02 29.08
CA LEU A 50 2.00 5.02 29.90
C LEU A 50 2.37 5.21 31.36
N LYS A 51 1.46 5.79 32.14
CA LYS A 51 1.54 5.84 33.61
C LYS A 51 0.24 5.32 34.23
N GLY A 52 0.35 4.85 35.50
CA GLY A 52 -0.82 4.47 36.27
C GLY A 52 -1.45 5.69 36.95
N ASP A 53 -2.78 5.73 36.99
CA ASP A 53 -3.59 6.63 37.79
C ASP A 53 -4.79 5.88 38.39
N GLU A 54 -5.72 6.61 39.04
CA GLU A 54 -6.91 6.01 39.68
C GLU A 54 -7.84 5.30 38.66
N SER A 55 -7.79 5.67 37.39
CA SER A 55 -8.59 5.07 36.29
C SER A 55 -7.90 3.89 35.60
N GLY A 56 -6.61 3.64 35.90
CA GLY A 56 -5.79 2.58 35.31
C GLY A 56 -4.56 3.11 34.55
N LEU A 57 -4.26 2.56 33.37
CA LEU A 57 -3.15 3.00 32.54
C LEU A 57 -3.61 4.11 31.59
N VAL A 58 -2.98 5.27 31.68
CA VAL A 58 -3.24 6.42 30.80
C VAL A 58 -1.95 6.87 30.11
N PRO A 59 -2.04 7.56 28.93
CA PRO A 59 -0.87 8.21 28.36
C PRO A 59 -0.21 9.15 29.35
N ASP A 60 1.11 9.04 29.50
CA ASP A 60 1.87 9.94 30.37
C ASP A 60 2.05 11.29 29.69
N PRO A 61 1.50 12.41 30.26
CA PRO A 61 1.66 13.74 29.66
C PRO A 61 3.10 14.18 29.47
N ASP A 62 4.03 13.69 30.32
CA ASP A 62 5.46 14.01 30.22
C ASP A 62 6.17 13.20 29.12
N ALA A 63 5.44 12.36 28.41
CA ALA A 63 5.95 11.50 27.34
C ALA A 63 5.26 11.76 26.00
N GLU A 64 4.64 12.91 25.83
CA GLU A 64 4.10 13.35 24.54
C GLU A 64 5.23 13.50 23.53
N LEU A 65 4.99 13.05 22.30
CA LEU A 65 5.94 13.19 21.19
C LEU A 65 5.90 14.63 20.65
N ASP A 66 7.05 15.21 20.36
CA ASP A 66 7.17 16.52 19.69
C ASP A 66 6.42 16.54 18.36
N GLU A 67 6.48 15.44 17.64
CA GLU A 67 5.71 15.21 16.43
C GLU A 67 4.96 13.86 16.53
N PRO A 68 3.63 13.84 16.34
CA PRO A 68 2.88 12.60 16.25
C PRO A 68 3.37 11.71 15.11
N LEU A 69 3.36 10.39 15.35
CA LEU A 69 3.68 9.38 14.37
C LEU A 69 2.40 8.68 13.90
N ILE A 70 2.36 8.31 12.64
CA ILE A 70 1.24 7.60 12.05
C ILE A 70 1.65 6.13 11.85
N ILE A 71 0.82 5.21 12.29
CA ILE A 71 0.99 3.80 11.89
C ILE A 71 0.60 3.71 10.43
N ARG A 72 1.51 3.30 9.57
CA ARG A 72 1.35 3.36 8.10
C ARG A 72 0.01 2.77 7.63
N PRO A 73 -0.84 3.57 6.97
CA PRO A 73 -2.01 3.07 6.26
C PRO A 73 -1.65 2.60 4.84
N THR A 74 -0.50 3.01 4.36
CA THR A 74 0.17 2.72 3.10
C THR A 74 1.61 3.24 3.17
N SER A 75 2.49 2.88 2.25
CA SER A 75 3.92 3.19 2.37
C SER A 75 4.48 4.09 1.27
N GLU A 76 3.66 4.64 0.37
CA GLU A 76 4.12 5.47 -0.74
C GLU A 76 5.04 6.59 -0.25
N THR A 77 4.60 7.38 0.72
CA THR A 77 5.33 8.56 1.22
C THR A 77 6.74 8.25 1.68
N ILE A 78 6.91 7.19 2.47
CA ILE A 78 8.23 6.82 3.00
C ILE A 78 9.10 6.15 1.94
N ILE A 79 8.50 5.34 1.06
CA ILE A 79 9.22 4.65 -0.01
C ILE A 79 9.72 5.65 -1.05
N TRP A 80 8.88 6.57 -1.50
CA TRP A 80 9.26 7.57 -2.50
C TRP A 80 10.25 8.59 -1.96
N HIS A 81 10.16 8.93 -0.67
CA HIS A 81 11.20 9.72 -0.02
C HIS A 81 12.58 9.05 -0.12
N MET A 82 12.64 7.72 -0.05
CA MET A 82 13.88 6.98 -0.24
C MET A 82 14.24 6.85 -1.71
N PHE A 83 13.29 6.67 -2.61
CA PHE A 83 13.55 6.67 -4.06
C PHE A 83 14.21 7.96 -4.53
N GLN A 84 13.76 9.11 -4.05
CA GLN A 84 14.40 10.41 -4.33
C GLN A 84 15.87 10.47 -3.93
N LYS A 85 16.27 9.69 -2.91
CA LYS A 85 17.67 9.63 -2.45
C LYS A 85 18.48 8.57 -3.19
N TRP A 86 17.85 7.48 -3.59
CA TRP A 86 18.53 6.35 -4.22
C TRP A 86 18.68 6.53 -5.72
N ILE A 87 17.74 7.20 -6.37
CA ILE A 87 17.79 7.44 -7.81
C ILE A 87 18.52 8.75 -8.07
N SER A 88 19.76 8.64 -8.51
CA SER A 88 20.62 9.80 -8.84
C SER A 88 20.71 10.02 -10.35
N SER A 89 20.45 9.00 -11.15
CA SER A 89 20.49 9.07 -12.61
C SER A 89 19.56 8.04 -13.27
N HIS A 90 19.32 8.20 -14.57
CA HIS A 90 18.57 7.21 -15.36
C HIS A 90 19.18 5.80 -15.35
N ARG A 91 20.47 5.66 -14.97
CA ARG A 91 21.14 4.35 -14.87
C ARG A 91 20.70 3.54 -13.65
N ASP A 92 20.07 4.20 -12.68
CA ASP A 92 19.53 3.57 -11.48
C ASP A 92 18.13 2.98 -11.74
N LEU A 93 17.60 3.16 -12.96
CA LEU A 93 16.27 2.70 -13.37
C LEU A 93 16.37 1.46 -14.28
N PRO A 94 15.39 0.56 -14.26
CA PRO A 94 14.26 0.58 -13.36
C PRO A 94 14.62 0.18 -11.93
N LEU A 95 14.07 0.87 -10.93
CA LEU A 95 14.13 0.46 -9.54
C LEU A 95 12.82 -0.24 -9.19
N LYS A 96 12.89 -1.48 -8.72
CA LYS A 96 11.71 -2.30 -8.39
C LYS A 96 11.88 -2.92 -7.02
N ILE A 97 11.02 -2.56 -6.09
CA ILE A 97 11.00 -3.15 -4.74
C ILE A 97 9.63 -3.74 -4.42
N ASN A 98 9.64 -4.68 -3.50
CA ASN A 98 8.45 -5.30 -2.93
C ASN A 98 8.54 -5.31 -1.41
N GLN A 99 7.43 -5.00 -0.75
CA GLN A 99 7.33 -5.07 0.70
C GLN A 99 6.21 -6.01 1.12
N TRP A 100 6.53 -6.98 1.97
CA TRP A 100 5.56 -7.76 2.73
C TRP A 100 5.40 -7.12 4.09
N ALA A 101 4.23 -6.58 4.39
CA ALA A 101 4.04 -5.77 5.57
C ALA A 101 2.59 -5.81 6.07
N ASN A 102 2.39 -5.32 7.29
CA ASN A 102 1.09 -4.94 7.79
C ASN A 102 0.85 -3.46 7.53
N VAL A 103 -0.43 -3.09 7.43
CA VAL A 103 -0.91 -1.71 7.43
C VAL A 103 -2.11 -1.60 8.36
N VAL A 104 -2.35 -0.39 8.87
CA VAL A 104 -3.50 -0.10 9.73
C VAL A 104 -4.32 1.02 9.09
N ARG A 105 -5.57 0.69 8.76
CA ARG A 105 -6.59 1.64 8.32
C ARG A 105 -7.74 1.56 9.31
N TRP A 106 -8.03 2.64 10.00
CA TRP A 106 -9.03 2.62 11.08
C TRP A 106 -10.42 2.38 10.51
N GLU A 107 -10.79 1.10 10.34
CA GLU A 107 -12.06 0.69 9.75
C GLU A 107 -13.19 0.76 10.78
N MET A 108 -14.16 1.63 10.55
CA MET A 108 -15.32 1.81 11.43
C MET A 108 -16.36 0.70 11.28
N ARG A 109 -16.33 -0.07 10.19
CA ARG A 109 -17.29 -1.15 9.89
C ARG A 109 -16.55 -2.41 9.50
N THR A 110 -15.93 -3.05 10.47
CA THR A 110 -15.19 -4.29 10.25
C THR A 110 -16.11 -5.42 9.81
N ARG A 111 -15.58 -6.28 8.92
CA ARG A 111 -16.22 -7.53 8.48
C ARG A 111 -15.20 -8.64 8.58
N PRO A 112 -15.49 -9.76 9.25
CA PRO A 112 -14.57 -10.89 9.33
C PRO A 112 -14.01 -11.27 7.95
N PHE A 113 -12.71 -11.45 7.86
CA PHE A 113 -11.91 -11.78 6.67
C PHE A 113 -11.91 -10.76 5.52
N LEU A 114 -12.90 -9.88 5.41
CA LEU A 114 -13.03 -8.95 4.30
C LEU A 114 -12.58 -7.53 4.63
N ARG A 115 -12.81 -7.07 5.87
CA ARG A 115 -12.43 -5.73 6.34
C ARG A 115 -12.01 -5.77 7.79
N SER A 116 -10.71 -5.63 8.04
CA SER A 116 -10.11 -5.49 9.36
C SER A 116 -9.34 -4.17 9.43
N SER A 117 -9.18 -3.64 10.65
CA SER A 117 -8.41 -2.40 10.85
C SER A 117 -6.92 -2.61 10.60
N GLU A 118 -6.40 -3.81 10.89
CA GLU A 118 -5.05 -4.22 10.53
C GLU A 118 -5.13 -5.40 9.56
N PHE A 119 -4.31 -5.38 8.52
CA PHE A 119 -4.19 -6.50 7.60
C PHE A 119 -2.77 -6.63 7.05
N LEU A 120 -2.43 -7.83 6.64
CA LEU A 120 -1.19 -8.17 5.96
C LEU A 120 -1.41 -8.04 4.45
N TRP A 121 -0.46 -7.41 3.79
CA TRP A 121 -0.51 -7.28 2.34
C TRP A 121 0.88 -7.36 1.71
N GLN A 122 0.90 -7.31 0.41
CA GLN A 122 2.07 -7.05 -0.39
C GLN A 122 1.86 -5.71 -1.11
N GLU A 123 2.89 -4.92 -1.16
CA GLU A 123 2.95 -3.71 -1.97
C GLU A 123 4.26 -3.68 -2.75
N GLY A 124 4.15 -3.49 -4.07
CA GLY A 124 5.29 -3.28 -4.96
C GLY A 124 5.35 -1.82 -5.38
N HIS A 125 6.54 -1.25 -5.35
CA HIS A 125 6.80 0.12 -5.76
C HIS A 125 7.93 0.12 -6.77
N THR A 126 7.72 0.81 -7.90
CA THR A 126 8.67 0.82 -9.00
C THR A 126 8.85 2.23 -9.56
N ALA A 127 10.05 2.50 -10.04
CA ALA A 127 10.37 3.70 -10.80
C ALA A 127 10.99 3.29 -12.14
N HIS A 128 10.60 3.95 -13.21
CA HIS A 128 10.99 3.65 -14.58
C HIS A 128 11.45 4.90 -15.33
N ALA A 129 12.20 4.71 -16.41
CA ALA A 129 12.65 5.83 -17.24
C ALA A 129 11.54 6.38 -18.13
N THR A 130 10.56 5.56 -18.50
CA THR A 130 9.47 5.93 -19.41
C THR A 130 8.11 5.47 -18.90
N SER A 131 7.04 6.16 -19.29
CA SER A 131 5.66 5.77 -19.02
C SER A 131 5.34 4.38 -19.60
N ALA A 132 5.87 4.07 -20.78
CA ALA A 132 5.63 2.78 -21.42
C ALA A 132 6.17 1.61 -20.59
N GLU A 133 7.37 1.75 -20.01
CA GLU A 133 7.95 0.74 -19.11
C GLU A 133 7.15 0.59 -17.82
N ALA A 134 6.70 1.72 -17.24
CA ALA A 134 5.90 1.72 -16.02
C ALA A 134 4.54 1.03 -16.25
N ILE A 135 3.85 1.35 -17.35
CA ILE A 135 2.56 0.72 -17.72
C ILE A 135 2.74 -0.77 -17.96
N ALA A 136 3.77 -1.17 -18.72
CA ALA A 136 4.05 -2.58 -18.95
C ALA A 136 4.31 -3.36 -17.64
N THR A 137 5.01 -2.76 -16.70
CA THR A 137 5.22 -3.36 -15.36
C THR A 137 3.91 -3.45 -14.56
N ALA A 138 3.06 -2.43 -14.64
CA ALA A 138 1.76 -2.45 -13.97
C ALA A 138 0.85 -3.56 -14.51
N GLU A 139 0.83 -3.77 -15.83
CA GLU A 139 0.08 -4.84 -16.47
C GLU A 139 0.67 -6.22 -16.18
N GLU A 140 2.01 -6.37 -16.20
CA GLU A 140 2.70 -7.60 -15.79
C GLU A 140 2.31 -8.02 -14.36
N MET A 141 2.29 -7.07 -13.43
CA MET A 141 1.91 -7.37 -12.05
C MET A 141 0.44 -7.75 -11.92
N LEU A 142 -0.44 -7.16 -12.71
CA LEU A 142 -1.84 -7.57 -12.76
C LEU A 142 -1.99 -9.03 -13.21
N ASP A 143 -1.22 -9.44 -14.22
CA ASP A 143 -1.20 -10.83 -14.70
C ASP A 143 -0.65 -11.79 -13.64
N VAL A 144 0.38 -11.40 -12.90
CA VAL A 144 0.91 -12.15 -11.76
C VAL A 144 -0.15 -12.35 -10.69
N TYR A 145 -0.90 -11.31 -10.34
CA TYR A 145 -1.98 -11.42 -9.36
C TYR A 145 -3.12 -12.32 -9.84
N ALA A 146 -3.55 -12.15 -11.09
CA ALA A 146 -4.59 -13.00 -11.66
C ALA A 146 -4.19 -14.48 -11.66
N ASP A 147 -2.98 -14.79 -12.11
CA ASP A 147 -2.45 -16.16 -12.13
C ASP A 147 -2.42 -16.79 -10.72
N VAL A 148 -2.00 -16.03 -9.69
CA VAL A 148 -1.95 -16.56 -8.32
C VAL A 148 -3.37 -16.76 -7.77
N VAL A 149 -4.29 -15.83 -8.00
CA VAL A 149 -5.65 -15.92 -7.50
C VAL A 149 -6.40 -17.07 -8.19
N GLU A 150 -6.23 -17.24 -9.48
CA GLU A 150 -6.89 -18.33 -10.23
C GLU A 150 -6.26 -19.69 -9.98
N ASN A 151 -4.94 -19.80 -10.04
CA ASN A 151 -4.24 -21.11 -10.04
C ASN A 151 -3.80 -21.58 -8.65
N VAL A 152 -3.68 -20.69 -7.66
CA VAL A 152 -3.31 -21.06 -6.29
C VAL A 152 -4.52 -21.00 -5.34
N LEU A 153 -5.38 -19.99 -5.47
CA LEU A 153 -6.59 -19.85 -4.64
C LEU A 153 -7.82 -20.47 -5.28
N ALA A 154 -7.77 -20.84 -6.56
CA ALA A 154 -8.90 -21.35 -7.34
C ALA A 154 -10.12 -20.38 -7.37
N VAL A 155 -9.85 -19.08 -7.37
CA VAL A 155 -10.88 -18.04 -7.44
C VAL A 155 -10.82 -17.39 -8.83
N PRO A 156 -11.88 -17.55 -9.66
CA PRO A 156 -11.94 -16.89 -10.95
C PRO A 156 -12.00 -15.38 -10.79
N VAL A 157 -11.23 -14.64 -11.59
CA VAL A 157 -11.21 -13.18 -11.55
C VAL A 157 -11.34 -12.59 -12.96
N ILE A 158 -11.85 -11.36 -12.99
CA ILE A 158 -11.95 -10.55 -14.20
C ILE A 158 -10.88 -9.47 -14.10
N LYS A 159 -10.01 -9.39 -15.11
CA LYS A 159 -9.05 -8.30 -15.26
C LYS A 159 -9.73 -7.11 -15.94
N GLY A 160 -9.44 -5.91 -15.45
CA GLY A 160 -9.97 -4.68 -16.03
C GLY A 160 -9.20 -3.44 -15.63
N LYS A 161 -9.61 -2.33 -16.19
CA LYS A 161 -9.14 -0.98 -15.88
C LYS A 161 -10.28 -0.22 -15.21
N LYS A 162 -10.01 0.40 -14.08
CA LYS A 162 -11.01 1.17 -13.34
C LYS A 162 -11.40 2.45 -14.09
N SER A 163 -12.66 2.84 -13.95
CA SER A 163 -13.17 4.12 -14.41
C SER A 163 -12.46 5.28 -13.68
N ALA A 164 -12.51 6.47 -14.25
CA ALA A 164 -11.86 7.64 -13.67
C ALA A 164 -12.31 7.95 -12.23
N ILE A 165 -13.55 7.63 -11.89
CA ILE A 165 -14.14 7.88 -10.56
C ILE A 165 -13.63 6.88 -9.51
N GLU A 166 -13.27 5.66 -9.94
CA GLU A 166 -12.85 4.57 -9.05
C GLU A 166 -11.33 4.34 -9.02
N ARG A 167 -10.58 5.17 -9.74
CA ARG A 167 -9.12 5.11 -9.74
C ARG A 167 -8.57 5.36 -8.35
N PHE A 168 -7.41 4.76 -8.08
CA PHE A 168 -6.61 5.15 -6.93
C PHE A 168 -6.29 6.65 -6.99
N ALA A 169 -6.41 7.35 -5.86
CA ALA A 169 -6.15 8.79 -5.80
C ALA A 169 -4.72 9.10 -6.27
N GLY A 170 -4.58 10.02 -7.23
CA GLY A 170 -3.31 10.38 -7.84
C GLY A 170 -2.81 9.45 -8.94
N ALA A 171 -3.53 8.37 -9.28
CA ALA A 171 -3.15 7.50 -10.38
C ALA A 171 -3.72 7.97 -11.72
N ASP A 172 -2.88 7.97 -12.75
CA ASP A 172 -3.33 8.14 -14.15
C ASP A 172 -4.14 6.94 -14.61
N GLU A 173 -3.74 5.73 -14.16
CA GLU A 173 -4.43 4.48 -14.48
C GLU A 173 -4.41 3.52 -13.29
N THR A 174 -5.52 2.81 -13.10
CA THR A 174 -5.65 1.74 -12.11
C THR A 174 -6.16 0.48 -12.80
N TYR A 175 -5.35 -0.56 -12.78
CA TYR A 175 -5.72 -1.90 -13.20
C TYR A 175 -6.18 -2.71 -11.99
N THR A 176 -7.13 -3.62 -12.18
CA THR A 176 -7.72 -4.42 -11.11
C THR A 176 -8.01 -5.84 -11.55
N ILE A 177 -7.94 -6.76 -10.61
CA ILE A 177 -8.58 -8.06 -10.71
C ILE A 177 -9.74 -8.10 -9.71
N GLU A 178 -10.90 -8.54 -10.15
CA GLU A 178 -12.11 -8.58 -9.33
C GLU A 178 -12.77 -9.95 -9.38
N ALA A 179 -13.11 -10.49 -8.22
CA ALA A 179 -13.87 -11.73 -8.08
C ALA A 179 -15.36 -11.42 -7.90
N LEU A 180 -16.22 -12.23 -8.53
CA LEU A 180 -17.67 -12.10 -8.34
C LEU A 180 -18.10 -12.80 -7.06
N MET A 181 -18.73 -12.05 -6.16
CA MET A 181 -19.30 -12.57 -4.93
C MET A 181 -20.68 -13.20 -5.19
N PRO A 182 -21.11 -14.18 -4.36
CA PRO A 182 -22.44 -14.83 -4.52
C PRO A 182 -23.63 -13.87 -4.50
N ASN A 183 -23.49 -12.71 -3.88
CA ASN A 183 -24.52 -11.66 -3.84
C ASN A 183 -24.48 -10.71 -5.07
N GLY A 184 -23.66 -11.02 -6.07
CA GLY A 184 -23.52 -10.23 -7.28
C GLY A 184 -22.56 -9.04 -7.17
N TRP A 185 -21.89 -8.84 -6.04
CA TRP A 185 -20.90 -7.78 -5.89
C TRP A 185 -19.55 -8.20 -6.44
N ALA A 186 -18.83 -7.25 -7.01
CA ALA A 186 -17.43 -7.41 -7.38
C ALA A 186 -16.54 -7.14 -6.16
N LEU A 187 -15.66 -8.10 -5.86
CA LEU A 187 -14.66 -7.96 -4.81
C LEU A 187 -13.30 -7.68 -5.46
N GLN A 188 -12.75 -6.50 -5.21
CA GLN A 188 -11.40 -6.16 -5.61
C GLN A 188 -10.40 -7.11 -4.91
N SER A 189 -9.67 -7.90 -5.70
CA SER A 189 -8.75 -8.93 -5.22
C SER A 189 -7.28 -8.55 -5.39
N GLY A 190 -6.99 -7.55 -6.18
CA GLY A 190 -5.66 -6.99 -6.38
C GLY A 190 -5.71 -5.80 -7.32
N THR A 191 -4.76 -4.89 -7.16
CA THR A 191 -4.64 -3.69 -8.00
C THR A 191 -3.20 -3.44 -8.39
N SER A 192 -3.03 -2.79 -9.53
CA SER A 192 -1.77 -2.25 -10.00
C SER A 192 -2.01 -0.85 -10.58
N HIS A 193 -1.15 0.10 -10.24
CA HIS A 193 -1.37 1.51 -10.56
C HIS A 193 -0.25 2.07 -11.40
N PHE A 194 -0.59 2.86 -12.40
CA PHE A 194 0.33 3.77 -13.05
C PHE A 194 0.09 5.18 -12.49
N LEU A 195 1.09 5.71 -11.81
CA LEU A 195 1.00 6.96 -11.05
C LEU A 195 1.49 8.18 -11.83
N GLY A 196 1.91 7.99 -13.08
CA GLY A 196 2.43 9.10 -13.88
C GLY A 196 3.79 9.58 -13.40
N GLN A 197 3.93 10.88 -13.24
CA GLN A 197 5.16 11.56 -12.80
C GLN A 197 5.00 12.19 -11.40
N ASN A 198 4.08 11.71 -10.62
CA ASN A 198 3.81 12.23 -9.27
C ASN A 198 4.80 11.69 -8.25
#